data_bf739ea5fd500e6f502a9b5d7820db13
#
_entry.id   bf739ea5fd500e6f502a9b5d7820db13
#
_cell.length_a   1.000
_cell.length_b   1.000
_cell.length_c   1.000
_cell.angle_alpha   90.00
_cell.angle_beta   90.00
_cell.angle_gamma   90.00
#
_symmetry.space_group_name_H-M   'P 1'
#
loop_
_entity.id
_entity.type
_entity.pdbx_description
1 polymer ?
#
loop_
_entity_poly.entity_id
_entity_poly.type
_entity_poly.pdbx_seq_one_letter_code
_entity_poly.pdbx_strand_id
1 'polypeptide(L)'
;MARFSEAFLILRAQNVGLPITLLPAVLVVMNVVYAVAAYPAGALSDRLSRVPLLATGILLLVAADVALALLPSLGGVALGVVLWGLHMGFTQGLFAALVADTSPPELRGTAYGFFNLLGGLAMLAASVIAGGLWDIAGPQGTFLAGAGFAVIALAGLLAVKNKITGKITG
;
A
#
# COMPACT_ATOMS: atom_id res chain seq x y z
N MET A 1 -8.09 0.14 1.85
CA MET A 1 -6.66 -0.06 1.57
C MET A 1 -6.54 -1.27 0.66
N ALA A 2 -5.73 -1.19 -0.41
CA ALA A 2 -5.65 -2.26 -1.40
C ALA A 2 -4.45 -3.19 -1.16
N ARG A 3 -4.04 -3.39 0.09
CA ARG A 3 -2.88 -4.22 0.45
C ARG A 3 -3.25 -5.21 1.57
N PHE A 4 -2.56 -6.33 1.60
CA PHE A 4 -2.56 -7.29 2.68
C PHE A 4 -1.40 -7.02 3.67
N SER A 5 -1.21 -7.88 4.68
CA SER A 5 -0.20 -7.71 5.74
C SER A 5 1.24 -7.74 5.21
N GLU A 6 2.11 -6.91 5.79
CA GLU A 6 3.56 -6.93 5.53
C GLU A 6 4.23 -8.29 5.90
N ALA A 7 3.53 -9.16 6.63
CA ALA A 7 4.00 -10.52 6.92
C ALA A 7 4.29 -11.33 5.65
N PHE A 8 3.57 -11.06 4.56
CA PHE A 8 3.81 -11.72 3.27
C PHE A 8 5.16 -11.34 2.64
N LEU A 9 5.72 -10.17 2.95
CA LEU A 9 7.09 -9.80 2.55
C LEU A 9 8.11 -10.71 3.25
N ILE A 10 7.91 -11.00 4.53
CA ILE A 10 8.74 -11.91 5.31
C ILE A 10 8.63 -13.33 4.74
N LEU A 11 7.41 -13.81 4.50
CA LEU A 11 7.18 -15.14 3.90
C LEU A 11 7.84 -15.25 2.53
N ARG A 12 7.77 -14.20 1.70
CA ARG A 12 8.43 -14.18 0.39
C ARG A 12 9.95 -14.20 0.51
N ALA A 13 10.53 -13.43 1.44
CA ALA A 13 11.95 -13.42 1.69
C ALA A 13 12.46 -14.80 2.16
N GLN A 14 11.73 -15.44 3.05
CA GLN A 14 12.02 -16.81 3.48
C GLN A 14 11.92 -17.81 2.33
N ASN A 15 10.90 -17.69 1.50
CA ASN A 15 10.66 -18.56 0.34
C ASN A 15 11.81 -18.51 -0.69
N VAL A 16 12.49 -17.35 -0.85
CA VAL A 16 13.65 -17.22 -1.74
C VAL A 16 14.99 -17.51 -1.05
N GLY A 17 14.97 -18.00 0.19
CA GLY A 17 16.16 -18.48 0.89
C GLY A 17 16.83 -17.46 1.82
N LEU A 18 16.15 -16.37 2.21
CA LEU A 18 16.71 -15.48 3.25
C LEU A 18 16.76 -16.22 4.59
N PRO A 19 17.92 -16.24 5.30
CA PRO A 19 18.03 -16.87 6.62
C PRO A 19 17.05 -16.27 7.63
N ILE A 20 16.49 -17.10 8.51
CA ILE A 20 15.50 -16.69 9.51
C ILE A 20 15.99 -15.53 10.38
N THR A 21 17.29 -15.53 10.70
CA THR A 21 17.94 -14.47 11.50
C THR A 21 17.89 -13.10 10.82
N LEU A 22 17.77 -13.04 9.48
CA LEU A 22 17.71 -11.80 8.70
C LEU A 22 16.28 -11.39 8.31
N LEU A 23 15.27 -12.21 8.59
CA LEU A 23 13.88 -11.87 8.27
C LEU A 23 13.41 -10.54 8.87
N PRO A 24 13.75 -10.18 10.12
CA PRO A 24 13.39 -8.87 10.66
C PRO A 24 13.95 -7.69 9.87
N ALA A 25 15.11 -7.86 9.21
CA ALA A 25 15.72 -6.82 8.38
C ALA A 25 14.83 -6.39 7.22
N VAL A 26 13.96 -7.27 6.70
CA VAL A 26 12.98 -6.96 5.65
C VAL A 26 12.07 -5.82 6.10
N LEU A 27 11.51 -5.92 7.30
CA LEU A 27 10.63 -4.88 7.84
C LEU A 27 11.41 -3.62 8.23
N VAL A 28 12.64 -3.75 8.71
CA VAL A 28 13.50 -2.61 9.02
C VAL A 28 13.78 -1.80 7.74
N VAL A 29 14.21 -2.45 6.67
CA VAL A 29 14.46 -1.79 5.37
C VAL A 29 13.19 -1.13 4.86
N MET A 30 12.07 -1.84 4.87
CA MET A 30 10.78 -1.29 4.46
C MET A 30 10.42 -0.01 5.24
N ASN A 31 10.55 -0.06 6.57
CA ASN A 31 10.21 1.09 7.43
C ASN A 31 11.18 2.26 7.27
N VAL A 32 12.47 2.01 7.04
CA VAL A 32 13.46 3.07 6.72
C VAL A 32 13.06 3.76 5.41
N VAL A 33 12.78 3.00 4.36
CA VAL A 33 12.33 3.55 3.08
C VAL A 33 11.03 4.33 3.24
N TYR A 34 10.07 3.78 3.99
CA TYR A 34 8.83 4.47 4.33
C TYR A 34 9.09 5.81 5.03
N ALA A 35 9.91 5.83 6.07
CA ALA A 35 10.21 7.04 6.84
C ALA A 35 10.88 8.12 5.97
N VAL A 36 11.87 7.72 5.14
CA VAL A 36 12.55 8.63 4.22
C VAL A 36 11.60 9.19 3.16
N ALA A 37 10.69 8.35 2.62
CA ALA A 37 9.73 8.76 1.60
C ALA A 37 8.57 9.61 2.15
N ALA A 38 8.19 9.42 3.41
CA ALA A 38 7.04 10.10 4.02
C ALA A 38 7.22 11.62 4.08
N TYR A 39 8.43 12.11 4.37
CA TYR A 39 8.70 13.56 4.42
C TYR A 39 8.53 14.24 3.06
N PRO A 40 9.22 13.82 1.98
CA PRO A 40 9.03 14.45 0.67
C PRO A 40 7.60 14.26 0.13
N ALA A 41 6.95 13.12 0.37
CA ALA A 41 5.56 12.90 -0.02
C ALA A 41 4.61 13.87 0.70
N GLY A 42 4.82 14.11 2.00
CA GLY A 42 4.08 15.12 2.78
C GLY A 42 4.28 16.52 2.21
N ALA A 43 5.54 16.97 2.06
CA ALA A 43 5.86 18.29 1.50
C ALA A 43 5.29 18.49 0.08
N LEU A 44 5.23 17.42 -0.72
CA LEU A 44 4.65 17.47 -2.05
C LEU A 44 3.10 17.58 -2.00
N SER A 45 2.47 16.99 -0.99
CA SER A 45 1.02 17.05 -0.78
C SER A 45 0.52 18.45 -0.38
N ASP A 46 1.40 19.30 0.14
CA ASP A 46 1.08 20.69 0.45
C ASP A 46 1.01 21.58 -0.81
N ARG A 47 1.65 21.13 -1.90
CA ARG A 47 1.77 21.88 -3.15
C ARG A 47 0.98 21.30 -4.31
N LEU A 48 0.74 19.99 -4.30
CA LEU A 48 0.06 19.26 -5.37
C LEU A 48 -1.25 18.67 -4.88
N SER A 49 -2.17 18.43 -5.81
CA SER A 49 -3.39 17.72 -5.49
C SER A 49 -3.09 16.30 -5.00
N ARG A 50 -3.84 15.82 -4.00
CA ARG A 50 -3.60 14.53 -3.34
C ARG A 50 -3.85 13.32 -4.23
N VAL A 51 -4.76 13.46 -5.23
CA VAL A 51 -5.15 12.33 -6.08
C VAL A 51 -3.99 11.79 -6.93
N PRO A 52 -3.17 12.60 -7.64
CA PRO A 52 -1.99 12.11 -8.33
C PRO A 52 -0.98 11.44 -7.40
N LEU A 53 -0.77 11.98 -6.21
CA LEU A 53 0.17 11.41 -5.23
C LEU A 53 -0.31 10.04 -4.73
N LEU A 54 -1.61 9.90 -4.43
CA LEU A 54 -2.21 8.61 -4.09
C LEU A 54 -2.13 7.62 -5.26
N ALA A 55 -2.38 8.08 -6.49
CA ALA A 55 -2.24 7.25 -7.68
C ALA A 55 -0.80 6.75 -7.85
N THR A 56 0.20 7.61 -7.65
CA THR A 56 1.62 7.21 -7.65
C THR A 56 1.89 6.16 -6.56
N GLY A 57 1.39 6.37 -5.35
CA GLY A 57 1.52 5.39 -4.27
C GLY A 57 0.91 4.03 -4.63
N ILE A 58 -0.27 4.01 -5.25
CA ILE A 58 -0.91 2.75 -5.67
C ILE A 58 -0.13 2.09 -6.82
N LEU A 59 0.39 2.86 -7.77
CA LEU A 59 1.26 2.32 -8.84
C LEU A 59 2.54 1.70 -8.29
N LEU A 60 3.14 2.30 -7.25
CA LEU A 60 4.28 1.72 -6.55
C LEU A 60 3.92 0.38 -5.88
N LEU A 61 2.71 0.25 -5.33
CA LEU A 61 2.23 -1.03 -4.79
C LEU A 61 2.07 -2.08 -5.90
N VAL A 62 1.47 -1.72 -7.03
CA VAL A 62 1.35 -2.63 -8.19
C VAL A 62 2.75 -3.10 -8.64
N ALA A 63 3.71 -2.18 -8.75
CA ALA A 63 5.08 -2.52 -9.14
C ALA A 63 5.76 -3.42 -8.08
N ALA A 64 5.54 -3.17 -6.78
CA ALA A 64 6.04 -4.00 -5.69
C ALA A 64 5.50 -5.43 -5.79
N ASP A 65 4.18 -5.57 -5.93
CA ASP A 65 3.52 -6.88 -6.02
C ASP A 65 3.98 -7.65 -7.27
N VAL A 66 4.10 -6.97 -8.42
CA VAL A 66 4.61 -7.59 -9.66
C VAL A 66 6.08 -8.04 -9.48
N ALA A 67 6.93 -7.21 -8.85
CA ALA A 67 8.32 -7.59 -8.59
C ALA A 67 8.40 -8.81 -7.65
N LEU A 68 7.61 -8.83 -6.58
CA LEU A 68 7.55 -9.94 -5.63
C LEU A 68 6.97 -11.22 -6.25
N ALA A 69 6.05 -11.09 -7.21
CA ALA A 69 5.49 -12.22 -7.93
C ALA A 69 6.50 -12.84 -8.91
N LEU A 70 7.13 -11.99 -9.75
CA LEU A 70 7.84 -12.44 -10.94
C LEU A 70 9.37 -12.59 -10.76
N LEU A 71 9.94 -12.00 -9.71
CA LEU A 71 11.39 -12.03 -9.45
C LEU A 71 11.69 -12.93 -8.22
N PRO A 72 11.87 -14.27 -8.40
CA PRO A 72 12.10 -15.20 -7.30
C PRO A 72 13.57 -15.18 -6.84
N SER A 73 14.06 -14.02 -6.43
CA SER A 73 15.44 -13.82 -5.98
C SER A 73 15.50 -12.84 -4.80
N LEU A 74 16.57 -12.85 -4.04
CA LEU A 74 16.81 -11.88 -2.96
C LEU A 74 16.80 -10.44 -3.49
N GLY A 75 17.35 -10.19 -4.69
CA GLY A 75 17.28 -8.88 -5.34
C GLY A 75 15.86 -8.47 -5.69
N GLY A 76 15.03 -9.41 -6.17
CA GLY A 76 13.61 -9.18 -6.44
C GLY A 76 12.83 -8.84 -5.17
N VAL A 77 13.10 -9.55 -4.07
CA VAL A 77 12.49 -9.24 -2.76
C VAL A 77 12.95 -7.87 -2.27
N ALA A 78 14.24 -7.55 -2.34
CA ALA A 78 14.75 -6.24 -1.93
C ALA A 78 14.08 -5.10 -2.73
N LEU A 79 13.95 -5.24 -4.05
CA LEU A 79 13.24 -4.29 -4.90
C LEU A 79 11.77 -4.15 -4.48
N GLY A 80 11.06 -5.27 -4.28
CA GLY A 80 9.66 -5.27 -3.84
C GLY A 80 9.48 -4.60 -2.49
N VAL A 81 10.37 -4.86 -1.51
CA VAL A 81 10.36 -4.24 -0.18
C VAL A 81 10.57 -2.72 -0.25
N VAL A 82 11.50 -2.26 -1.08
CA VAL A 82 11.75 -0.83 -1.31
C VAL A 82 10.50 -0.17 -1.93
N LEU A 83 9.95 -0.75 -2.99
CA LEU A 83 8.73 -0.23 -3.64
C LEU A 83 7.54 -0.20 -2.68
N TRP A 84 7.40 -1.22 -1.82
CA TRP A 84 6.37 -1.26 -0.79
C TRP A 84 6.53 -0.16 0.26
N GLY A 85 7.76 0.08 0.72
CA GLY A 85 8.07 1.19 1.63
C GLY A 85 7.75 2.56 1.00
N LEU A 86 8.11 2.76 -0.27
CA LEU A 86 7.74 3.96 -1.04
C LEU A 86 6.22 4.12 -1.13
N HIS A 87 5.48 3.05 -1.49
CA HIS A 87 4.02 3.06 -1.48
C HIS A 87 3.46 3.56 -0.15
N MET A 88 3.96 3.04 0.97
CA MET A 88 3.52 3.47 2.31
C MET A 88 3.80 4.95 2.54
N GLY A 89 4.97 5.46 2.16
CA GLY A 89 5.34 6.86 2.26
C GLY A 89 4.38 7.78 1.50
N PHE A 90 3.99 7.37 0.30
CA PHE A 90 3.08 8.15 -0.55
C PHE A 90 1.59 8.01 -0.19
N THR A 91 1.19 7.08 0.66
CA THR A 91 -0.23 6.83 0.93
C THR A 91 -0.66 7.09 2.36
N GLN A 92 0.10 6.68 3.37
CA GLN A 92 -0.37 6.72 4.76
C GLN A 92 -0.62 8.13 5.27
N GLY A 93 0.35 9.04 5.08
CA GLY A 93 0.20 10.44 5.48
C GLY A 93 -0.94 11.16 4.74
N LEU A 94 -1.10 10.85 3.44
CA LEU A 94 -2.17 11.43 2.62
C LEU A 94 -3.56 10.97 3.06
N PHE A 95 -3.74 9.70 3.42
CA PHE A 95 -5.01 9.23 3.98
C PHE A 95 -5.32 9.89 5.30
N ALA A 96 -4.33 10.03 6.19
CA ALA A 96 -4.51 10.73 7.45
C ALA A 96 -4.93 12.20 7.23
N ALA A 97 -4.27 12.90 6.31
CA ALA A 97 -4.62 14.27 5.95
C ALA A 97 -6.05 14.37 5.37
N LEU A 98 -6.46 13.44 4.51
CA LEU A 98 -7.83 13.42 3.97
C LEU A 98 -8.88 13.25 5.07
N VAL A 99 -8.65 12.38 6.05
CA VAL A 99 -9.55 12.22 7.19
C VAL A 99 -9.64 13.52 8.00
N ALA A 100 -8.49 14.17 8.27
CA ALA A 100 -8.47 15.44 9.01
C ALA A 100 -9.23 16.56 8.30
N ASP A 101 -9.08 16.68 6.96
CA ASP A 101 -9.71 17.76 6.18
C ASP A 101 -11.22 17.57 5.99
N THR A 102 -11.67 16.33 5.96
CA THR A 102 -13.08 16.01 5.74
C THR A 102 -13.90 15.92 7.03
N SER A 103 -13.23 16.02 8.19
CA SER A 103 -13.86 15.85 9.51
C SER A 103 -13.89 17.16 10.30
N PRO A 104 -15.02 17.50 10.95
CA PRO A 104 -15.08 18.62 11.91
C PRO A 104 -14.00 18.45 13.00
N PRO A 105 -13.39 19.54 13.50
CA PRO A 105 -12.32 19.47 14.50
C PRO A 105 -12.69 18.64 15.75
N GLU A 106 -13.95 18.74 16.19
CA GLU A 106 -14.47 18.08 17.40
C GLU A 106 -14.65 16.56 17.21
N LEU A 107 -14.77 16.10 15.95
CA LEU A 107 -15.03 14.70 15.61
C LEU A 107 -13.83 13.99 14.95
N ARG A 108 -12.68 14.67 14.82
CA ARG A 108 -11.48 14.10 14.18
C ARG A 108 -11.04 12.78 14.81
N GLY A 109 -11.04 12.70 16.13
CA GLY A 109 -10.69 11.45 16.85
C GLY A 109 -11.61 10.28 16.45
N THR A 110 -12.92 10.51 16.42
CA THR A 110 -13.90 9.51 16.01
C THR A 110 -13.73 9.12 14.55
N ALA A 111 -13.48 10.09 13.66
CA ALA A 111 -13.24 9.85 12.23
C ALA A 111 -11.99 9.00 12.01
N TYR A 112 -10.90 9.28 12.71
CA TYR A 112 -9.68 8.44 12.68
C TYR A 112 -9.95 7.03 13.23
N GLY A 113 -10.67 6.91 14.34
CA GLY A 113 -11.05 5.62 14.90
C GLY A 113 -11.83 4.78 13.90
N PHE A 114 -12.85 5.37 13.27
CA PHE A 114 -13.67 4.69 12.27
C PHE A 114 -12.87 4.32 11.00
N PHE A 115 -12.04 5.24 10.51
CA PHE A 115 -11.14 4.99 9.37
C PHE A 115 -10.19 3.81 9.66
N ASN A 116 -9.57 3.79 10.86
CA ASN A 116 -8.66 2.72 11.26
C ASN A 116 -9.40 1.39 11.45
N LEU A 117 -10.61 1.39 12.01
CA LEU A 117 -11.44 0.20 12.15
C LEU A 117 -11.75 -0.42 10.78
N LEU A 118 -12.28 0.37 9.84
CA LEU A 118 -12.57 -0.11 8.49
C LEU A 118 -11.30 -0.57 7.76
N GLY A 119 -10.21 0.18 7.90
CA GLY A 119 -8.92 -0.18 7.34
C GLY A 119 -8.37 -1.49 7.90
N GLY A 120 -8.48 -1.69 9.21
CA GLY A 120 -8.07 -2.93 9.89
C GLY A 120 -8.90 -4.13 9.45
N LEU A 121 -10.23 -3.99 9.39
CA LEU A 121 -11.12 -5.06 8.91
C LEU A 121 -10.83 -5.42 7.44
N ALA A 122 -10.63 -4.42 6.59
CA ALA A 122 -10.28 -4.64 5.19
C ALA A 122 -8.92 -5.35 5.05
N MET A 123 -7.93 -4.96 5.86
CA MET A 123 -6.61 -5.60 5.86
C MET A 123 -6.66 -7.03 6.39
N LEU A 124 -7.49 -7.30 7.41
CA LEU A 124 -7.73 -8.64 7.91
C LEU A 124 -8.32 -9.53 6.81
N ALA A 125 -9.40 -9.08 6.16
CA ALA A 125 -10.03 -9.82 5.07
C ALA A 125 -9.05 -10.07 3.91
N ALA A 126 -8.29 -9.04 3.50
CA ALA A 126 -7.27 -9.17 2.46
C ALA A 126 -6.17 -10.18 2.86
N SER A 127 -5.76 -10.21 4.13
CA SER A 127 -4.74 -11.14 4.61
C SER A 127 -5.24 -12.58 4.68
N VAL A 128 -6.50 -12.80 5.03
CA VAL A 128 -7.13 -14.15 4.99
C VAL A 128 -7.20 -14.65 3.54
N ILE A 129 -7.64 -13.82 2.61
CA ILE A 129 -7.67 -14.17 1.18
C ILE A 129 -6.25 -14.45 0.66
N ALA A 130 -5.29 -13.59 1.00
CA ALA A 130 -3.89 -13.75 0.59
C ALA A 130 -3.27 -15.04 1.15
N GLY A 131 -3.60 -15.41 2.40
CA GLY A 131 -3.18 -16.69 3.00
C GLY A 131 -3.71 -17.89 2.22
N GLY A 132 -5.01 -17.91 1.93
CA GLY A 132 -5.61 -18.98 1.12
C GLY A 132 -5.02 -19.06 -0.29
N LEU A 133 -4.75 -17.90 -0.93
CA LEU A 133 -4.08 -17.86 -2.23
C LEU A 133 -2.64 -18.35 -2.16
N TRP A 134 -1.94 -18.07 -1.06
CA TRP A 134 -0.58 -18.56 -0.85
C TRP A 134 -0.51 -20.09 -0.81
N ASP A 135 -1.48 -20.71 -0.15
CA ASP A 135 -1.56 -22.18 -0.05
C ASP A 135 -1.94 -22.83 -1.38
N ILE A 136 -2.81 -22.21 -2.19
CA ILE A 136 -3.35 -22.78 -3.42
C ILE A 136 -2.50 -22.41 -4.64
N ALA A 137 -2.08 -21.15 -4.77
CA ALA A 137 -1.42 -20.60 -5.96
C ALA A 137 0.02 -20.12 -5.69
N GLY A 138 0.50 -20.32 -4.47
CA GLY A 138 1.84 -19.93 -4.04
C GLY A 138 2.06 -18.41 -3.98
N PRO A 139 3.33 -18.00 -3.75
CA PRO A 139 3.71 -16.59 -3.65
C PRO A 139 3.32 -15.79 -4.90
N GLN A 140 3.56 -16.35 -6.08
CA GLN A 140 3.28 -15.68 -7.35
C GLN A 140 1.78 -15.33 -7.48
N GLY A 141 0.89 -16.30 -7.24
CA GLY A 141 -0.56 -16.06 -7.31
C GLY A 141 -1.04 -15.03 -6.29
N THR A 142 -0.51 -15.08 -5.07
CA THR A 142 -0.83 -14.14 -4.00
C THR A 142 -0.48 -12.69 -4.38
N PHE A 143 0.74 -12.45 -4.81
CA PHE A 143 1.18 -11.09 -5.18
C PHE A 143 0.53 -10.59 -6.48
N LEU A 144 0.28 -11.45 -7.47
CA LEU A 144 -0.48 -11.05 -8.67
C LEU A 144 -1.92 -10.68 -8.34
N ALA A 145 -2.58 -11.39 -7.43
CA ALA A 145 -3.90 -11.00 -6.94
C ALA A 145 -3.85 -9.64 -6.21
N GLY A 146 -2.83 -9.40 -5.38
CA GLY A 146 -2.57 -8.09 -4.75
C GLY A 146 -2.45 -6.98 -5.78
N ALA A 147 -1.62 -7.17 -6.81
CA ALA A 147 -1.49 -6.21 -7.93
C ALA A 147 -2.84 -5.96 -8.62
N GLY A 148 -3.64 -7.01 -8.86
CA GLY A 148 -4.97 -6.89 -9.44
C GLY A 148 -5.91 -6.02 -8.59
N PHE A 149 -5.97 -6.25 -7.29
CA PHE A 149 -6.76 -5.42 -6.36
C PHE A 149 -6.27 -3.98 -6.32
N ALA A 150 -4.95 -3.75 -6.36
CA ALA A 150 -4.38 -2.40 -6.41
C ALA A 150 -4.75 -1.68 -7.72
N VAL A 151 -4.76 -2.36 -8.86
CA VAL A 151 -5.22 -1.80 -10.16
C VAL A 151 -6.69 -1.42 -10.10
N ILE A 152 -7.56 -2.27 -9.52
CA ILE A 152 -8.98 -1.98 -9.34
C ILE A 152 -9.16 -0.72 -8.44
N ALA A 153 -8.40 -0.64 -7.35
CA ALA A 153 -8.44 0.53 -6.47
C ALA A 153 -7.97 1.81 -7.18
N LEU A 154 -6.94 1.73 -8.03
CA LEU A 154 -6.46 2.84 -8.85
C LEU A 154 -7.54 3.29 -9.85
N ALA A 155 -8.16 2.36 -10.56
CA ALA A 155 -9.25 2.66 -11.48
C ALA A 155 -10.43 3.35 -10.77
N GLY A 156 -10.80 2.86 -9.58
CA GLY A 156 -11.83 3.49 -8.74
C GLY A 156 -11.45 4.92 -8.32
N LEU A 157 -10.21 5.15 -7.91
CA LEU A 157 -9.72 6.49 -7.54
C LEU A 157 -9.82 7.47 -8.72
N LEU A 158 -9.42 7.04 -9.92
CA LEU A 158 -9.44 7.88 -11.12
C LEU A 158 -10.88 8.14 -11.59
N ALA A 159 -11.79 7.17 -11.50
CA ALA A 159 -13.18 7.32 -11.85
C ALA A 159 -13.88 8.34 -10.95
N VAL A 160 -13.64 8.32 -9.64
CA VAL A 160 -14.18 9.29 -8.68
C VAL A 160 -13.63 10.69 -8.96
N LYS A 161 -12.33 10.84 -9.26
CA LYS A 161 -11.75 12.13 -9.65
C LYS A 161 -12.49 12.74 -10.85
N ASN A 162 -12.65 11.98 -11.92
CA ASN A 162 -13.29 12.46 -13.15
C ASN A 162 -14.74 12.88 -12.92
N LYS A 163 -15.47 12.18 -12.05
CA LYS A 163 -16.86 12.51 -11.71
C LYS A 163 -16.98 13.81 -10.91
N ILE A 164 -16.01 14.12 -10.07
CA ILE A 164 -15.97 15.37 -9.30
C ILE A 164 -15.59 16.54 -10.21
N THR A 165 -14.59 16.37 -11.07
CA THR A 165 -14.14 17.42 -12.01
C THR A 165 -15.21 17.73 -13.06
N GLY A 166 -15.90 16.73 -13.60
CA GLY A 166 -16.99 16.93 -14.58
C GLY A 166 -18.23 17.62 -14.01
N LYS A 167 -18.45 17.59 -12.68
CA LYS A 167 -19.53 18.35 -12.02
C LYS A 167 -19.23 19.84 -11.82
N ILE A 168 -17.97 20.24 -11.88
CA ILE A 168 -17.53 21.63 -11.67
C ILE A 168 -17.49 22.40 -13.00
N THR A 169 -17.41 21.68 -14.12
CA THR A 169 -17.28 22.25 -15.48
C THR A 169 -18.56 22.21 -16.31
N GLY A 170 -19.67 21.70 -15.81
CA GLY A 170 -21.01 21.69 -16.41
C GLY A 170 -21.99 22.43 -15.52
#